data_b33e73ae5f147d3b22db59a9f299b7e3
#
_entry.id   b33e73ae5f147d3b22db59a9f299b7e3
#
_cell.length_a   1.000
_cell.length_b   1.000
_cell.length_c   1.000
_cell.angle_alpha   90.00
_cell.angle_beta   90.00
_cell.angle_gamma   90.00
#
_symmetry.space_group_name_H-M   'P 1'
#
loop_
_entity.id
_entity.type
_entity.pdbx_description
1 polymer ?
#
loop_
_entity_poly.entity_id
_entity_poly.type
_entity_poly.pdbx_seq_one_letter_code
_entity_poly.pdbx_strand_id
1 'polypeptide(L)'
;VLGVITIKWIGGWNLFTEGIGVLVKNDLISGNRLTLQGFSNRVAMPGSIQIVSSGSNAVGGVWTGMMCMTYMFALMGIQSSPAFSMWAYANKTSEPFRWQQVVASSIVIGIILFTFTIIQGMGADVLVLNGIFETISDSTLVPKLINLMSELAPWLVGLLAVCALAAMQSTGSAYMSTFSAMITRDIYKNYIDLEVTEDKQKFIGRLFVVVVAVAALVVAIVSTDALVMLGGLAVAYGFQMYPALFGNLYCKWISKTGVTMGLIAGLLAVTLTDKMSSLFSLPWGAYPFTIHSAGWGIFFNIIFTCFGSYFFPDSDQKNLDKEKRHAYLSEVAGVPESKKKLVPLAYGFVIFWFLFGFGPFAIIGNTLFSDPNIPATWAPFNLPSIWIWQLVFLFFGIFVMWFLAFYMGFSQPISSKKLEDTFNNHYK
;
A
#
# COMPACT_ATOMS: atom_id res chain seq x y z
N VAL A 1 -21.44 -1.89 5.59
CA VAL A 1 -22.43 -2.74 6.29
C VAL A 1 -21.87 -3.17 7.64
N LEU A 2 -20.74 -3.92 7.71
CA LEU A 2 -20.20 -4.43 8.98
C LEU A 2 -19.98 -3.35 10.04
N GLY A 3 -19.32 -2.21 9.71
CA GLY A 3 -19.10 -1.13 10.66
C GLY A 3 -20.40 -0.52 11.22
N VAL A 4 -21.42 -0.36 10.40
CA VAL A 4 -22.73 0.14 10.87
C VAL A 4 -23.37 -0.85 11.83
N ILE A 5 -23.29 -2.13 11.55
CA ILE A 5 -23.83 -3.18 12.40
C ILE A 5 -23.04 -3.26 13.70
N THR A 6 -21.72 -3.16 13.66
CA THR A 6 -20.89 -3.11 14.88
C THR A 6 -21.32 -1.99 15.81
N ILE A 7 -21.53 -0.76 15.30
CA ILE A 7 -22.04 0.36 16.09
C ILE A 7 -23.42 0.07 16.65
N LYS A 8 -24.31 -0.55 15.85
CA LYS A 8 -25.64 -0.92 16.32
C LYS A 8 -25.59 -1.95 17.44
N TRP A 9 -24.76 -2.98 17.36
CA TRP A 9 -24.56 -4.00 18.40
C TRP A 9 -23.98 -3.43 19.68
N ILE A 10 -23.09 -2.44 19.59
CA ILE A 10 -22.55 -1.73 20.76
C ILE A 10 -23.61 -0.86 21.43
N GLY A 11 -24.66 -0.45 20.70
CA GLY A 11 -25.72 0.42 21.20
C GLY A 11 -25.60 1.89 20.77
N GLY A 12 -24.70 2.20 19.82
CA GLY A 12 -24.56 3.54 19.25
C GLY A 12 -23.16 4.14 19.41
N TRP A 13 -22.99 5.33 18.83
CA TRP A 13 -21.69 6.00 18.76
C TRP A 13 -21.13 6.37 20.14
N ASN A 14 -21.96 6.88 21.03
CA ASN A 14 -21.51 7.29 22.36
C ASN A 14 -21.00 6.09 23.18
N LEU A 15 -21.72 4.97 23.16
CA LEU A 15 -21.28 3.74 23.84
C LEU A 15 -20.03 3.16 23.21
N PHE A 16 -19.85 3.31 21.92
CA PHE A 16 -18.60 2.92 21.23
C PHE A 16 -17.40 3.73 21.75
N THR A 17 -17.51 5.07 21.79
CA THR A 17 -16.43 5.94 22.24
C THR A 17 -16.19 5.82 23.75
N GLU A 18 -17.22 5.64 24.56
CA GLU A 18 -17.09 5.34 25.98
C GLU A 18 -16.39 3.99 26.22
N GLY A 19 -16.75 2.96 25.44
CA GLY A 19 -16.10 1.66 25.49
C GLY A 19 -14.60 1.73 25.17
N ILE A 20 -14.21 2.52 24.17
CA ILE A 20 -12.79 2.80 23.91
C ILE A 20 -12.13 3.48 25.11
N GLY A 21 -12.79 4.44 25.72
CA GLY A 21 -12.29 5.11 26.94
C GLY A 21 -12.05 4.14 28.09
N VAL A 22 -12.93 3.14 28.28
CA VAL A 22 -12.74 2.07 29.28
C VAL A 22 -11.54 1.19 28.94
N LEU A 23 -11.37 0.81 27.65
CA LEU A 23 -10.24 0.03 27.18
C LEU A 23 -8.91 0.77 27.43
N VAL A 24 -8.86 2.07 27.17
CA VAL A 24 -7.68 2.91 27.47
C VAL A 24 -7.36 2.90 28.97
N LYS A 25 -8.36 3.06 29.85
CA LYS A 25 -8.15 2.99 31.28
C LYS A 25 -7.64 1.61 31.73
N ASN A 26 -8.15 0.53 31.16
CA ASN A 26 -7.69 -0.83 31.44
C ASN A 26 -6.23 -1.02 31.03
N ASP A 27 -5.82 -0.51 29.84
CA ASP A 27 -4.42 -0.54 29.39
C ASP A 27 -3.51 0.21 30.37
N LEU A 28 -3.93 1.38 30.86
CA LEU A 28 -3.17 2.17 31.86
C LEU A 28 -3.03 1.46 33.20
N ILE A 29 -4.09 0.80 33.68
CA ILE A 29 -4.07 0.06 34.94
C ILE A 29 -3.19 -1.19 34.82
N SER A 30 -3.31 -1.93 33.74
CA SER A 30 -2.56 -3.16 33.50
C SER A 30 -1.09 -2.93 33.13
N GLY A 31 -0.74 -1.73 32.70
CA GLY A 31 0.58 -1.42 32.12
C GLY A 31 0.83 -2.06 30.72
N ASN A 32 -0.17 -2.73 30.17
CA ASN A 32 -0.09 -3.37 28.87
C ASN A 32 -0.44 -2.39 27.74
N ARG A 33 0.12 -2.61 26.56
CA ARG A 33 -0.16 -1.82 25.36
C ARG A 33 0.15 -0.32 25.51
N LEU A 34 1.14 0.03 26.33
CA LEU A 34 1.58 1.42 26.50
C LEU A 34 2.73 1.75 25.55
N THR A 35 2.70 2.97 25.01
CA THR A 35 3.81 3.57 24.27
C THR A 35 4.94 3.98 25.22
N LEU A 36 6.11 4.37 24.68
CA LEU A 36 7.21 4.91 25.50
C LEU A 36 6.80 6.17 26.29
N GLN A 37 5.83 6.94 25.78
CA GLN A 37 5.27 8.11 26.46
C GLN A 37 4.21 7.76 27.51
N GLY A 38 3.87 6.47 27.69
CA GLY A 38 2.84 6.02 28.62
C GLY A 38 1.41 6.21 28.13
N PHE A 39 1.19 6.40 26.82
CA PHE A 39 -0.14 6.43 26.21
C PHE A 39 -0.59 5.03 25.83
N SER A 40 -1.91 4.75 25.89
CA SER A 40 -2.44 3.52 25.31
C SER A 40 -2.21 3.50 23.79
N ASN A 41 -1.65 2.40 23.26
CA ASN A 41 -1.39 2.24 21.83
C ASN A 41 -2.66 2.09 20.97
N ARG A 42 -3.85 2.04 21.59
CA ARG A 42 -5.14 2.07 20.88
C ARG A 42 -5.46 3.46 20.35
N VAL A 43 -4.94 4.49 21.03
CA VAL A 43 -5.29 5.90 20.78
C VAL A 43 -4.07 6.80 20.60
N ALA A 44 -2.89 6.21 20.44
CA ALA A 44 -1.64 6.93 20.21
C ALA A 44 -0.66 6.10 19.37
N MET A 45 0.12 6.76 18.54
CA MET A 45 1.25 6.13 17.86
C MET A 45 2.38 5.83 18.85
N PRO A 46 3.03 4.64 18.75
CA PRO A 46 4.09 4.25 19.69
C PRO A 46 5.34 5.14 19.67
N GLY A 47 5.59 5.84 18.58
CA GLY A 47 6.74 6.72 18.39
C GLY A 47 7.03 6.99 16.93
N SER A 48 8.04 7.81 16.64
CA SER A 48 8.50 8.07 15.27
C SER A 48 9.24 6.88 14.69
N ILE A 49 10.18 6.34 15.47
CA ILE A 49 11.01 5.17 15.14
C ILE A 49 11.39 4.48 16.45
N GLN A 50 11.63 3.18 16.41
CA GLN A 50 12.20 2.47 17.53
C GLN A 50 13.48 1.75 17.11
N ILE A 51 14.56 1.97 17.86
CA ILE A 51 15.90 1.46 17.57
C ILE A 51 15.99 -0.04 17.89
N VAL A 52 15.05 -0.56 18.67
CA VAL A 52 15.03 -1.96 19.07
C VAL A 52 14.67 -2.82 17.88
N SER A 53 15.52 -3.77 17.54
CA SER A 53 15.27 -4.79 16.52
C SER A 53 14.17 -5.73 16.99
N SER A 54 13.28 -6.09 16.09
CA SER A 54 12.12 -6.97 16.18
C SER A 54 10.81 -6.25 16.42
N GLY A 55 10.06 -6.11 15.33
CA GLY A 55 8.79 -5.41 15.30
C GLY A 55 7.78 -5.84 16.37
N SER A 56 7.71 -7.12 16.70
CA SER A 56 6.80 -7.64 17.75
C SER A 56 7.17 -7.21 19.18
N ASN A 57 8.41 -6.85 19.42
CA ASN A 57 8.92 -6.46 20.76
C ASN A 57 9.05 -4.94 20.93
N ALA A 58 8.65 -4.16 19.92
CA ALA A 58 8.66 -2.72 20.02
C ALA A 58 7.64 -2.25 21.09
N VAL A 59 8.03 -1.35 21.98
CA VAL A 59 7.15 -0.82 23.02
C VAL A 59 5.97 -0.08 22.38
N GLY A 60 4.76 -0.45 22.77
CA GLY A 60 3.53 0.07 22.17
C GLY A 60 3.20 -0.50 20.79
N GLY A 61 3.98 -1.48 20.31
CA GLY A 61 3.77 -2.15 19.03
C GLY A 61 4.64 -1.63 17.89
N VAL A 62 4.54 -2.31 16.75
CA VAL A 62 5.40 -2.07 15.56
C VAL A 62 4.99 -0.83 14.75
N TRP A 63 3.78 -0.31 14.91
CA TRP A 63 3.19 0.72 14.06
C TRP A 63 3.65 2.13 14.42
N THR A 64 4.96 2.35 14.40
CA THR A 64 5.57 3.69 14.52
C THR A 64 5.32 4.53 13.25
N GLY A 65 5.59 5.83 13.31
CA GLY A 65 5.48 6.68 12.13
C GLY A 65 6.34 6.21 10.96
N MET A 66 7.57 5.74 11.22
CA MET A 66 8.43 5.17 10.16
C MET A 66 7.86 3.87 9.59
N MET A 67 7.29 3.02 10.43
CA MET A 67 6.62 1.79 9.96
C MET A 67 5.44 2.13 9.06
N CYS A 68 4.55 3.04 9.49
CA CYS A 68 3.40 3.45 8.70
C CYS A 68 3.83 4.05 7.35
N MET A 69 4.79 4.97 7.36
CA MET A 69 5.30 5.60 6.14
C MET A 69 5.93 4.58 5.18
N THR A 70 6.77 3.68 5.68
CA THR A 70 7.44 2.69 4.83
C THR A 70 6.51 1.55 4.39
N TYR A 71 5.45 1.28 5.16
CA TYR A 71 4.36 0.42 4.71
C TYR A 71 3.55 1.06 3.58
N MET A 72 3.35 2.38 3.60
CA MET A 72 2.74 3.10 2.47
C MET A 72 3.58 2.98 1.20
N PHE A 73 4.93 2.95 1.31
CA PHE A 73 5.78 2.63 0.16
C PHE A 73 5.51 1.22 -0.38
N ALA A 74 5.32 0.24 0.50
CA ALA A 74 4.92 -1.10 0.07
C ALA A 74 3.60 -1.07 -0.72
N LEU A 75 2.58 -0.35 -0.23
CA LEU A 75 1.30 -0.23 -0.93
C LEU A 75 1.42 0.40 -2.33
N MET A 76 2.39 1.30 -2.55
CA MET A 76 2.71 1.80 -3.89
C MET A 76 3.21 0.68 -4.83
N GLY A 77 3.72 -0.41 -4.29
CA GLY A 77 4.12 -1.61 -5.05
C GLY A 77 2.99 -2.28 -5.80
N ILE A 78 1.74 -2.08 -5.39
CA ILE A 78 0.57 -2.58 -6.14
C ILE A 78 0.58 -1.99 -7.56
N GLN A 79 0.80 -0.69 -7.70
CA GLN A 79 0.78 -0.01 -8.99
C GLN A 79 1.98 -0.37 -9.88
N SER A 80 3.12 -0.69 -9.29
CA SER A 80 4.32 -1.11 -10.02
C SER A 80 4.32 -2.59 -10.39
N SER A 81 3.46 -3.39 -9.77
CA SER A 81 3.34 -4.81 -10.11
C SER A 81 2.74 -4.99 -11.51
N PRO A 82 3.22 -5.97 -12.29
CA PRO A 82 2.75 -6.19 -13.67
C PRO A 82 1.23 -6.39 -13.78
N ALA A 83 0.60 -7.02 -12.79
CA ALA A 83 -0.84 -7.26 -12.78
C ALA A 83 -1.68 -5.97 -12.83
N PHE A 84 -1.19 -4.89 -12.21
CA PHE A 84 -1.89 -3.60 -12.18
C PHE A 84 -1.35 -2.61 -13.21
N SER A 85 -0.05 -2.59 -13.48
CA SER A 85 0.53 -1.69 -14.49
C SER A 85 0.00 -1.99 -15.90
N MET A 86 -0.30 -3.26 -16.22
CA MET A 86 -0.95 -3.63 -17.49
C MET A 86 -2.29 -2.89 -17.72
N TRP A 87 -3.09 -2.67 -16.68
CA TRP A 87 -4.35 -1.94 -16.78
C TRP A 87 -4.13 -0.46 -17.12
N ALA A 88 -3.07 0.13 -16.56
CA ALA A 88 -2.70 1.50 -16.91
C ALA A 88 -2.29 1.60 -18.39
N TYR A 89 -1.48 0.68 -18.88
CA TYR A 89 -1.06 0.65 -20.27
C TYR A 89 -2.18 0.29 -21.28
N ALA A 90 -3.23 -0.39 -20.84
CA ALA A 90 -4.38 -0.73 -21.68
C ALA A 90 -5.31 0.47 -21.95
N ASN A 91 -5.17 1.57 -21.22
CA ASN A 91 -6.00 2.74 -21.42
C ASN A 91 -5.51 3.60 -22.59
N LYS A 92 -6.45 4.03 -23.46
CA LYS A 92 -6.15 4.87 -24.61
C LYS A 92 -5.73 6.29 -24.21
N THR A 93 -6.28 6.82 -23.13
CA THR A 93 -6.03 8.17 -22.62
C THR A 93 -5.83 8.18 -21.12
N SER A 94 -5.15 9.18 -20.60
CA SER A 94 -4.92 9.36 -19.15
C SER A 94 -6.08 10.03 -18.40
N GLU A 95 -7.07 10.55 -19.11
CA GLU A 95 -8.17 11.33 -18.53
C GLU A 95 -8.98 10.58 -17.47
N PRO A 96 -9.35 9.29 -17.63
CA PRO A 96 -10.10 8.56 -16.62
C PRO A 96 -9.38 8.47 -15.27
N PHE A 97 -8.05 8.48 -15.25
CA PHE A 97 -7.27 8.33 -14.04
C PHE A 97 -7.48 9.47 -13.04
N ARG A 98 -7.68 10.71 -13.49
CA ARG A 98 -7.92 11.84 -12.58
C ARG A 98 -9.22 11.68 -11.80
N TRP A 99 -10.29 11.21 -12.45
CA TRP A 99 -11.57 10.94 -11.79
C TRP A 99 -11.49 9.73 -10.88
N GLN A 100 -10.85 8.65 -11.35
CA GLN A 100 -10.65 7.45 -10.56
C GLN A 100 -9.85 7.75 -9.30
N GLN A 101 -8.72 8.42 -9.38
CA GLN A 101 -7.84 8.66 -8.24
C GLN A 101 -8.45 9.64 -7.23
N VAL A 102 -9.03 10.74 -7.69
CA VAL A 102 -9.56 11.76 -6.80
C VAL A 102 -10.95 11.37 -6.26
N VAL A 103 -11.88 11.01 -7.12
CA VAL A 103 -13.26 10.78 -6.70
C VAL A 103 -13.46 9.35 -6.21
N ALA A 104 -13.17 8.34 -7.05
CA ALA A 104 -13.45 6.96 -6.67
C ALA A 104 -12.53 6.48 -5.56
N SER A 105 -11.20 6.66 -5.70
CA SER A 105 -10.25 6.13 -4.74
C SER A 105 -10.13 7.01 -3.48
N SER A 106 -9.90 8.31 -3.61
CA SER A 106 -9.60 9.15 -2.44
C SER A 106 -10.87 9.54 -1.69
N ILE A 107 -11.93 9.99 -2.38
CA ILE A 107 -13.16 10.41 -1.71
C ILE A 107 -14.01 9.20 -1.31
N VAL A 108 -14.46 8.39 -2.29
CA VAL A 108 -15.42 7.32 -1.99
C VAL A 108 -14.78 6.20 -1.19
N ILE A 109 -13.76 5.53 -1.77
CA ILE A 109 -13.13 4.37 -1.13
C ILE A 109 -12.30 4.81 0.08
N GLY A 110 -11.54 5.90 -0.02
CA GLY A 110 -10.70 6.39 1.07
C GLY A 110 -11.50 6.71 2.33
N ILE A 111 -12.59 7.47 2.23
CA ILE A 111 -13.45 7.79 3.37
C ILE A 111 -14.13 6.54 3.93
N ILE A 112 -14.64 5.65 3.07
CA ILE A 112 -15.30 4.41 3.50
C ILE A 112 -14.30 3.52 4.25
N LEU A 113 -13.12 3.25 3.69
CA LEU A 113 -12.11 2.41 4.33
C LEU A 113 -11.62 3.03 5.62
N PHE A 114 -11.29 4.32 5.62
CA PHE A 114 -10.81 5.01 6.81
C PHE A 114 -11.82 4.91 7.97
N THR A 115 -13.09 5.24 7.69
CA THR A 115 -14.12 5.27 8.73
C THR A 115 -14.47 3.86 9.21
N PHE A 116 -14.80 2.96 8.31
CA PHE A 116 -15.37 1.67 8.70
C PHE A 116 -14.34 0.64 9.14
N THR A 117 -13.07 0.74 8.72
CA THR A 117 -12.04 -0.18 9.18
C THR A 117 -11.72 0.04 10.66
N ILE A 118 -11.61 1.30 11.09
CA ILE A 118 -11.40 1.65 12.51
C ILE A 118 -12.58 1.18 13.35
N ILE A 119 -13.81 1.44 12.90
CA ILE A 119 -15.02 1.02 13.62
C ILE A 119 -15.09 -0.50 13.77
N GLN A 120 -14.69 -1.27 12.77
CA GLN A 120 -14.68 -2.72 12.85
C GLN A 120 -13.62 -3.23 13.85
N GLY A 121 -12.39 -2.72 13.75
CA GLY A 121 -11.30 -3.15 14.62
C GLY A 121 -11.53 -2.79 16.10
N MET A 122 -11.68 -1.51 16.37
CA MET A 122 -11.90 -1.02 17.73
C MET A 122 -13.26 -1.43 18.28
N GLY A 123 -14.27 -1.52 17.42
CA GLY A 123 -15.60 -2.00 17.81
C GLY A 123 -15.60 -3.46 18.23
N ALA A 124 -14.78 -4.30 17.62
CA ALA A 124 -14.61 -5.68 18.04
C ALA A 124 -14.02 -5.77 19.47
N ASP A 125 -13.02 -4.94 19.80
CA ASP A 125 -12.48 -4.85 21.15
C ASP A 125 -13.54 -4.40 22.17
N VAL A 126 -14.42 -3.46 21.78
CA VAL A 126 -15.55 -3.03 22.63
C VAL A 126 -16.60 -4.14 22.78
N LEU A 127 -16.85 -4.94 21.75
CA LEU A 127 -17.73 -6.11 21.85
C LEU A 127 -17.17 -7.20 22.76
N VAL A 128 -15.84 -7.37 22.80
CA VAL A 128 -15.18 -8.22 23.82
C VAL A 128 -15.35 -7.64 25.22
N LEU A 129 -15.17 -6.33 25.40
CA LEU A 129 -15.38 -5.65 26.70
C LEU A 129 -16.82 -5.84 27.19
N ASN A 130 -17.80 -5.83 26.31
CA ASN A 130 -19.22 -6.03 26.64
C ASN A 130 -19.61 -7.51 26.81
N GLY A 131 -18.66 -8.46 26.69
CA GLY A 131 -18.91 -9.89 26.90
C GLY A 131 -19.62 -10.57 25.70
N ILE A 132 -19.79 -9.89 24.57
CA ILE A 132 -20.40 -10.47 23.37
C ILE A 132 -19.46 -11.47 22.68
N PHE A 133 -18.16 -11.22 22.78
CA PHE A 133 -17.11 -12.15 22.35
C PHE A 133 -16.19 -12.49 23.54
N GLU A 134 -15.75 -13.75 23.65
CA GLU A 134 -14.75 -14.13 24.66
C GLU A 134 -13.38 -13.55 24.31
N THR A 135 -12.88 -13.84 23.13
CA THR A 135 -11.61 -13.32 22.60
C THR A 135 -11.68 -13.21 21.07
N ILE A 136 -10.93 -12.27 20.51
CA ILE A 136 -10.84 -12.11 19.07
C ILE A 136 -9.35 -12.03 18.67
N SER A 137 -8.95 -12.83 17.67
CA SER A 137 -7.69 -12.66 16.97
C SER A 137 -7.89 -11.88 15.70
N ASP A 138 -6.85 -11.23 15.19
CA ASP A 138 -6.91 -10.41 13.96
C ASP A 138 -7.45 -11.20 12.76
N SER A 139 -7.10 -12.50 12.65
CA SER A 139 -7.56 -13.37 11.57
C SER A 139 -9.03 -13.78 11.67
N THR A 140 -9.63 -13.78 12.85
CA THR A 140 -11.00 -14.21 13.10
C THR A 140 -12.00 -13.07 13.29
N LEU A 141 -11.54 -11.82 13.34
CA LEU A 141 -12.35 -10.64 13.61
C LEU A 141 -13.50 -10.50 12.61
N VAL A 142 -13.20 -10.42 11.32
CA VAL A 142 -14.23 -10.22 10.29
C VAL A 142 -15.19 -11.40 10.19
N PRO A 143 -14.75 -12.68 10.18
CA PRO A 143 -15.66 -13.81 10.28
C PRO A 143 -16.58 -13.79 11.48
N LYS A 144 -16.10 -13.42 12.68
CA LYS A 144 -16.92 -13.31 13.88
C LYS A 144 -17.96 -12.19 13.78
N LEU A 145 -17.57 -11.01 13.26
CA LEU A 145 -18.52 -9.91 13.01
C LEU A 145 -19.59 -10.30 11.98
N ILE A 146 -19.24 -11.07 10.95
CA ILE A 146 -20.22 -11.60 9.98
C ILE A 146 -21.15 -12.59 10.68
N ASN A 147 -20.62 -13.45 11.55
CA ASN A 147 -21.45 -14.43 12.26
C ASN A 147 -22.47 -13.78 13.20
N LEU A 148 -22.17 -12.64 13.84
CA LEU A 148 -23.15 -11.86 14.61
C LEU A 148 -24.40 -11.50 13.81
N MET A 149 -24.27 -11.39 12.48
CA MET A 149 -25.39 -11.06 11.62
C MET A 149 -26.31 -12.26 11.37
N SER A 150 -25.87 -13.47 11.65
CA SER A 150 -26.65 -14.69 11.42
C SER A 150 -27.99 -14.69 12.16
N GLU A 151 -28.04 -14.06 13.33
CA GLU A 151 -29.26 -13.93 14.13
C GLU A 151 -30.23 -12.89 13.59
N LEU A 152 -29.70 -11.79 13.01
CA LEU A 152 -30.52 -10.66 12.52
C LEU A 152 -30.93 -10.82 11.06
N ALA A 153 -30.05 -11.32 10.22
CA ALA A 153 -30.24 -11.40 8.78
C ALA A 153 -29.39 -12.54 8.17
N PRO A 154 -29.81 -13.82 8.30
CA PRO A 154 -29.03 -14.98 7.79
C PRO A 154 -28.68 -14.87 6.30
N TRP A 155 -29.59 -14.33 5.48
CA TRP A 155 -29.35 -14.12 4.05
C TRP A 155 -28.18 -13.15 3.77
N LEU A 156 -27.95 -12.17 4.65
CA LEU A 156 -26.87 -11.19 4.50
C LEU A 156 -25.49 -11.83 4.78
N VAL A 157 -25.42 -12.84 5.64
CA VAL A 157 -24.21 -13.64 5.87
C VAL A 157 -23.79 -14.33 4.58
N GLY A 158 -24.75 -14.99 3.90
CA GLY A 158 -24.48 -15.60 2.59
C GLY A 158 -24.03 -14.59 1.54
N LEU A 159 -24.68 -13.44 1.46
CA LEU A 159 -24.33 -12.37 0.54
C LEU A 159 -22.90 -11.85 0.80
N LEU A 160 -22.53 -11.59 2.06
CA LEU A 160 -21.20 -11.12 2.43
C LEU A 160 -20.12 -12.17 2.16
N ALA A 161 -20.40 -13.44 2.41
CA ALA A 161 -19.50 -14.53 2.06
C ALA A 161 -19.24 -14.59 0.55
N VAL A 162 -20.30 -14.50 -0.26
CA VAL A 162 -20.18 -14.45 -1.74
C VAL A 162 -19.39 -13.20 -2.17
N CYS A 163 -19.65 -12.03 -1.59
CA CYS A 163 -18.88 -10.81 -1.88
C CYS A 163 -17.38 -10.97 -1.56
N ALA A 164 -17.05 -11.59 -0.42
CA ALA A 164 -15.66 -11.85 -0.04
C ALA A 164 -14.98 -12.82 -1.01
N LEU A 165 -15.65 -13.91 -1.39
CA LEU A 165 -15.16 -14.88 -2.38
C LEU A 165 -14.96 -14.22 -3.75
N ALA A 166 -15.93 -13.42 -4.20
CA ALA A 166 -15.84 -12.70 -5.48
C ALA A 166 -14.66 -11.71 -5.50
N ALA A 167 -14.43 -10.98 -4.41
CA ALA A 167 -13.30 -10.06 -4.28
C ALA A 167 -11.95 -10.82 -4.35
N MET A 168 -11.81 -11.93 -3.64
CA MET A 168 -10.61 -12.78 -3.69
C MET A 168 -10.39 -13.37 -5.08
N GLN A 169 -11.43 -13.90 -5.71
CA GLN A 169 -11.35 -14.51 -7.02
C GLN A 169 -10.98 -13.52 -8.12
N SER A 170 -11.50 -12.30 -8.07
CA SER A 170 -11.18 -11.26 -9.05
C SER A 170 -9.69 -10.90 -9.05
N THR A 171 -9.10 -10.74 -7.87
CA THR A 171 -7.68 -10.43 -7.71
C THR A 171 -6.80 -11.64 -8.06
N GLY A 172 -7.15 -12.83 -7.57
CA GLY A 172 -6.43 -14.07 -7.86
C GLY A 172 -6.35 -14.36 -9.37
N SER A 173 -7.45 -14.22 -10.09
CA SER A 173 -7.47 -14.41 -11.55
C SER A 173 -6.60 -13.42 -12.31
N ALA A 174 -6.55 -12.16 -11.89
CA ALA A 174 -5.68 -11.15 -12.47
C ALA A 174 -4.19 -11.50 -12.31
N TYR A 175 -3.77 -11.89 -11.11
CA TYR A 175 -2.39 -12.31 -10.86
C TYR A 175 -2.01 -13.59 -11.62
N MET A 176 -2.87 -14.61 -11.62
CA MET A 176 -2.63 -15.87 -12.33
C MET A 176 -2.49 -15.65 -13.84
N SER A 177 -3.38 -14.84 -14.44
CA SER A 177 -3.32 -14.55 -15.88
C SER A 177 -2.08 -13.76 -16.26
N THR A 178 -1.70 -12.77 -15.44
CA THR A 178 -0.50 -11.97 -15.67
C THR A 178 0.78 -12.82 -15.57
N PHE A 179 0.90 -13.62 -14.50
CA PHE A 179 2.04 -14.52 -14.32
C PHE A 179 2.17 -15.50 -15.48
N SER A 180 1.06 -16.09 -15.89
CA SER A 180 1.00 -16.99 -17.05
C SER A 180 1.45 -16.30 -18.34
N ALA A 181 0.99 -15.06 -18.58
CA ALA A 181 1.39 -14.27 -19.74
C ALA A 181 2.89 -13.93 -19.73
N MET A 182 3.45 -13.57 -18.56
CA MET A 182 4.89 -13.31 -18.41
C MET A 182 5.72 -14.57 -18.69
N ILE A 183 5.35 -15.71 -18.15
CA ILE A 183 6.06 -16.97 -18.42
C ILE A 183 6.00 -17.34 -19.91
N THR A 184 4.82 -17.25 -20.52
CA THR A 184 4.65 -17.66 -21.92
C THR A 184 5.26 -16.70 -22.93
N ARG A 185 5.11 -15.39 -22.71
CA ARG A 185 5.57 -14.37 -23.66
C ARG A 185 7.00 -13.91 -23.40
N ASP A 186 7.33 -13.63 -22.12
CA ASP A 186 8.61 -13.01 -21.79
C ASP A 186 9.71 -14.05 -21.61
N ILE A 187 9.39 -15.26 -21.13
CA ILE A 187 10.37 -16.33 -20.91
C ILE A 187 10.32 -17.36 -22.05
N TYR A 188 9.20 -18.05 -22.20
CA TYR A 188 9.14 -19.19 -23.09
C TYR A 188 9.37 -18.79 -24.58
N LYS A 189 8.63 -17.79 -25.07
CA LYS A 189 8.74 -17.32 -26.44
C LYS A 189 10.11 -16.66 -26.75
N ASN A 190 10.70 -15.94 -25.80
CA ASN A 190 11.94 -15.20 -26.07
C ASN A 190 13.22 -16.00 -25.86
N TYR A 191 13.19 -17.08 -25.03
CA TYR A 191 14.40 -17.80 -24.64
C TYR A 191 14.35 -19.31 -24.92
N ILE A 192 13.16 -19.91 -25.10
CA ILE A 192 13.02 -21.36 -25.27
C ILE A 192 12.57 -21.71 -26.71
N ASP A 193 11.51 -21.10 -27.20
CA ASP A 193 10.94 -21.40 -28.52
C ASP A 193 10.43 -20.13 -29.18
N LEU A 194 11.26 -19.54 -30.04
CA LEU A 194 11.00 -18.27 -30.74
C LEU A 194 9.84 -18.37 -31.74
N GLU A 195 9.55 -19.56 -32.25
CA GLU A 195 8.53 -19.80 -33.28
C GLU A 195 7.29 -20.52 -32.71
N VAL A 196 7.14 -20.47 -31.37
CA VAL A 196 6.03 -21.13 -30.67
C VAL A 196 4.67 -20.70 -31.23
N THR A 197 3.82 -21.67 -31.57
CA THR A 197 2.46 -21.44 -32.03
C THR A 197 1.56 -20.86 -30.94
N GLU A 198 0.51 -20.13 -31.33
CA GLU A 198 -0.44 -19.56 -30.36
C GLU A 198 -1.12 -20.60 -29.48
N ASP A 199 -1.45 -21.77 -30.02
CA ASP A 199 -2.12 -22.83 -29.27
C ASP A 199 -1.18 -23.47 -28.24
N LYS A 200 0.10 -23.62 -28.56
CA LYS A 200 1.11 -24.07 -27.61
C LYS A 200 1.33 -23.03 -26.51
N GLN A 201 1.35 -21.73 -26.85
CA GLN A 201 1.40 -20.66 -25.83
C GLN A 201 0.20 -20.70 -24.89
N LYS A 202 -1.02 -20.87 -25.42
CA LYS A 202 -2.25 -21.02 -24.62
C LYS A 202 -2.20 -22.24 -23.71
N PHE A 203 -1.70 -23.37 -24.20
CA PHE A 203 -1.55 -24.59 -23.39
C PHE A 203 -0.56 -24.39 -22.24
N ILE A 204 0.63 -23.86 -22.52
CA ILE A 204 1.65 -23.56 -21.53
C ILE A 204 1.11 -22.57 -20.50
N GLY A 205 0.42 -21.51 -20.95
CA GLY A 205 -0.20 -20.53 -20.07
C GLY A 205 -1.20 -21.18 -19.09
N ARG A 206 -2.07 -22.06 -19.57
CA ARG A 206 -3.01 -22.80 -18.70
C ARG A 206 -2.29 -23.68 -17.69
N LEU A 207 -1.21 -24.34 -18.09
CA LEU A 207 -0.40 -25.16 -17.19
C LEU A 207 0.18 -24.30 -16.05
N PHE A 208 0.74 -23.14 -16.36
CA PHE A 208 1.31 -22.25 -15.34
C PHE A 208 0.25 -21.62 -14.43
N VAL A 209 -0.98 -21.39 -14.91
CA VAL A 209 -2.10 -20.99 -14.02
C VAL A 209 -2.35 -22.07 -12.96
N VAL A 210 -2.35 -23.34 -13.34
CA VAL A 210 -2.54 -24.44 -12.38
C VAL A 210 -1.37 -24.52 -11.40
N VAL A 211 -0.13 -24.38 -11.87
CA VAL A 211 1.07 -24.41 -11.01
C VAL A 211 1.01 -23.29 -9.95
N VAL A 212 0.65 -22.07 -10.35
CA VAL A 212 0.51 -20.95 -9.42
C VAL A 212 -0.64 -21.16 -8.45
N ALA A 213 -1.77 -21.68 -8.91
CA ALA A 213 -2.91 -21.99 -8.05
C ALA A 213 -2.55 -23.03 -6.97
N VAL A 214 -1.81 -24.06 -7.34
CA VAL A 214 -1.32 -25.07 -6.37
C VAL A 214 -0.31 -24.44 -5.40
N ALA A 215 0.63 -23.64 -5.89
CA ALA A 215 1.58 -22.94 -5.02
C ALA A 215 0.87 -22.00 -4.03
N ALA A 216 -0.12 -21.24 -4.48
CA ALA A 216 -0.94 -20.39 -3.62
C ALA A 216 -1.71 -21.21 -2.57
N LEU A 217 -2.25 -22.35 -2.94
CA LEU A 217 -2.93 -23.27 -2.00
C LEU A 217 -1.97 -23.78 -0.92
N VAL A 218 -0.75 -24.18 -1.30
CA VAL A 218 0.27 -24.63 -0.34
C VAL A 218 0.60 -23.50 0.65
N VAL A 219 0.82 -22.27 0.16
CA VAL A 219 1.05 -21.11 1.02
C VAL A 219 -0.13 -20.87 1.96
N ALA A 220 -1.37 -20.97 1.45
CA ALA A 220 -2.57 -20.78 2.27
C ALA A 220 -2.73 -21.83 3.38
N ILE A 221 -2.30 -23.06 3.14
CA ILE A 221 -2.36 -24.14 4.14
C ILE A 221 -1.26 -23.99 5.21
N VAL A 222 -0.06 -23.57 4.80
CA VAL A 222 1.10 -23.49 5.69
C VAL A 222 1.15 -22.18 6.47
N SER A 223 0.62 -21.08 5.91
CA SER A 223 0.67 -19.77 6.54
C SER A 223 -0.36 -19.63 7.65
N THR A 224 0.12 -19.21 8.82
CA THR A 224 -0.71 -18.85 9.99
C THR A 224 -0.84 -17.33 10.14
N ASP A 225 -0.17 -16.56 9.31
CA ASP A 225 -0.15 -15.09 9.39
C ASP A 225 -1.46 -14.46 8.91
N ALA A 226 -1.77 -13.28 9.46
CA ALA A 226 -2.88 -12.48 8.99
C ALA A 226 -2.68 -12.07 7.52
N LEU A 227 -3.75 -12.01 6.72
CA LEU A 227 -3.74 -11.64 5.29
C LEU A 227 -3.00 -10.31 5.02
N VAL A 228 -3.10 -9.35 5.96
CA VAL A 228 -2.41 -8.05 5.86
C VAL A 228 -0.89 -8.23 5.80
N MET A 229 -0.34 -9.15 6.59
CA MET A 229 1.11 -9.37 6.62
C MET A 229 1.62 -10.07 5.35
N LEU A 230 0.87 -11.05 4.85
CA LEU A 230 1.18 -11.71 3.57
C LEU A 230 1.06 -10.72 2.40
N GLY A 231 0.01 -9.90 2.40
CA GLY A 231 -0.18 -8.84 1.41
C GLY A 231 0.94 -7.80 1.48
N GLY A 232 1.35 -7.39 2.68
CA GLY A 232 2.46 -6.46 2.91
C GLY A 232 3.78 -6.95 2.29
N LEU A 233 4.11 -8.23 2.45
CA LEU A 233 5.29 -8.83 1.84
C LEU A 233 5.21 -8.83 0.30
N ALA A 234 4.08 -9.26 -0.27
CA ALA A 234 3.89 -9.31 -1.71
C ALA A 234 4.06 -7.93 -2.37
N VAL A 235 3.45 -6.89 -1.78
CA VAL A 235 3.56 -5.52 -2.30
C VAL A 235 4.92 -4.90 -2.03
N ALA A 236 5.64 -5.30 -0.97
CA ALA A 236 7.01 -4.88 -0.73
C ALA A 236 7.97 -5.34 -1.84
N TYR A 237 7.80 -6.56 -2.32
CA TYR A 237 8.52 -7.05 -3.51
C TYR A 237 8.10 -6.28 -4.77
N GLY A 238 6.81 -6.04 -4.98
CA GLY A 238 6.31 -5.25 -6.11
C GLY A 238 6.89 -3.84 -6.15
N PHE A 239 7.09 -3.21 -5.00
CA PHE A 239 7.66 -1.87 -4.91
C PHE A 239 9.10 -1.79 -5.43
N GLN A 240 9.85 -2.89 -5.43
CA GLN A 240 11.22 -2.93 -5.96
C GLN A 240 11.29 -2.69 -7.48
N MET A 241 10.15 -2.78 -8.19
CA MET A 241 10.07 -2.42 -9.61
C MET A 241 10.05 -0.90 -9.84
N TYR A 242 9.85 -0.09 -8.79
CA TYR A 242 9.70 1.36 -8.92
C TYR A 242 10.91 2.05 -9.54
N PRO A 243 12.18 1.77 -9.15
CA PRO A 243 13.35 2.37 -9.79
C PRO A 243 13.47 2.03 -11.27
N ALA A 244 13.03 0.84 -11.68
CA ALA A 244 12.98 0.45 -13.09
C ALA A 244 11.98 1.30 -13.88
N LEU A 245 10.78 1.52 -13.34
CA LEU A 245 9.75 2.35 -13.97
C LEU A 245 10.16 3.82 -14.02
N PHE A 246 10.62 4.38 -12.91
CA PHE A 246 11.09 5.77 -12.84
C PHE A 246 12.31 6.03 -13.72
N GLY A 247 13.27 5.13 -13.71
CA GLY A 247 14.46 5.22 -14.56
C GLY A 247 14.08 5.25 -16.03
N ASN A 248 13.16 4.38 -16.42
CA ASN A 248 12.68 4.32 -17.80
C ASN A 248 11.91 5.56 -18.25
N LEU A 249 11.17 6.22 -17.34
CA LEU A 249 10.28 7.33 -17.63
C LEU A 249 10.93 8.70 -17.40
N TYR A 250 11.79 8.84 -16.39
CA TYR A 250 12.22 10.15 -15.91
C TYR A 250 13.75 10.33 -15.77
N CYS A 251 14.53 9.25 -15.67
CA CYS A 251 15.97 9.32 -15.39
C CYS A 251 16.81 8.76 -16.55
N LYS A 252 17.37 9.64 -17.38
CA LYS A 252 18.14 9.26 -18.57
C LYS A 252 19.41 8.47 -18.26
N TRP A 253 20.09 8.78 -17.14
CA TRP A 253 21.39 8.20 -16.77
C TRP A 253 21.31 6.79 -16.16
N ILE A 254 20.14 6.33 -15.76
CA ILE A 254 19.98 4.99 -15.18
C ILE A 254 20.18 3.93 -16.26
N SER A 255 21.11 2.98 -16.02
CA SER A 255 21.45 1.91 -16.95
C SER A 255 20.67 0.62 -16.69
N LYS A 256 20.59 -0.24 -17.70
CA LYS A 256 20.00 -1.58 -17.57
C LYS A 256 20.68 -2.38 -16.46
N THR A 257 22.01 -2.37 -16.42
CA THR A 257 22.81 -3.09 -15.39
C THR A 257 22.53 -2.55 -14.00
N GLY A 258 22.47 -1.22 -13.85
CA GLY A 258 22.15 -0.58 -12.57
C GLY A 258 20.80 -1.00 -12.05
N VAL A 259 19.75 -0.96 -12.88
CA VAL A 259 18.40 -1.42 -12.50
C VAL A 259 18.41 -2.89 -12.09
N THR A 260 19.12 -3.76 -12.80
CA THR A 260 19.19 -5.19 -12.46
C THR A 260 19.89 -5.40 -11.11
N MET A 261 21.03 -4.74 -10.87
CA MET A 261 21.72 -4.81 -9.58
C MET A 261 20.86 -4.27 -8.44
N GLY A 262 20.20 -3.14 -8.65
CA GLY A 262 19.29 -2.55 -7.68
C GLY A 262 18.11 -3.45 -7.35
N LEU A 263 17.47 -4.04 -8.37
CA LEU A 263 16.37 -4.96 -8.18
C LEU A 263 16.79 -6.19 -7.34
N ILE A 264 17.92 -6.80 -7.67
CA ILE A 264 18.44 -7.95 -6.90
C ILE A 264 18.70 -7.53 -5.44
N ALA A 265 19.40 -6.41 -5.22
CA ALA A 265 19.70 -5.92 -3.88
C ALA A 265 18.42 -5.60 -3.09
N GLY A 266 17.43 -4.97 -3.74
CA GLY A 266 16.14 -4.66 -3.13
C GLY A 266 15.35 -5.90 -2.73
N LEU A 267 15.24 -6.90 -3.61
CA LEU A 267 14.57 -8.16 -3.31
C LEU A 267 15.25 -8.91 -2.15
N LEU A 268 16.58 -8.96 -2.13
CA LEU A 268 17.34 -9.53 -1.02
C LEU A 268 17.08 -8.77 0.29
N ALA A 269 17.13 -7.45 0.26
CA ALA A 269 16.90 -6.63 1.45
C ALA A 269 15.48 -6.82 2.00
N VAL A 270 14.44 -6.89 1.15
CA VAL A 270 13.07 -7.24 1.58
C VAL A 270 13.07 -8.59 2.28
N THR A 271 13.64 -9.63 1.67
CA THR A 271 13.67 -10.99 2.24
C THR A 271 14.38 -11.03 3.61
N LEU A 272 15.50 -10.30 3.74
CA LEU A 272 16.32 -10.32 4.96
C LEU A 272 15.80 -9.41 6.07
N THR A 273 14.84 -8.54 5.82
CA THR A 273 14.28 -7.60 6.80
C THR A 273 12.81 -7.81 7.10
N ASP A 274 12.13 -8.69 6.40
CA ASP A 274 10.75 -9.11 6.67
C ASP A 274 10.68 -10.24 7.70
N LYS A 275 9.50 -10.70 8.06
CA LYS A 275 9.30 -11.87 8.92
C LYS A 275 9.98 -13.14 8.40
N MET A 276 10.19 -13.27 7.10
CA MET A 276 10.99 -14.34 6.52
C MET A 276 12.43 -14.37 7.04
N SER A 277 12.95 -13.26 7.56
CA SER A 277 14.26 -13.22 8.20
C SER A 277 14.39 -14.18 9.38
N SER A 278 13.27 -14.53 10.02
CA SER A 278 13.24 -15.53 11.10
C SER A 278 13.72 -16.90 10.65
N LEU A 279 13.53 -17.27 9.38
CA LEU A 279 14.04 -18.51 8.77
C LEU A 279 15.58 -18.56 8.76
N PHE A 280 16.23 -17.41 8.74
CA PHE A 280 17.67 -17.26 8.70
C PHE A 280 18.29 -16.92 10.07
N SER A 281 17.46 -16.82 11.12
CA SER A 281 17.88 -16.46 12.50
C SER A 281 18.79 -15.23 12.56
N LEU A 282 18.44 -14.19 11.80
CA LEU A 282 19.25 -12.98 11.68
C LEU A 282 19.17 -12.15 12.97
N PRO A 283 20.28 -11.51 13.40
CA PRO A 283 20.36 -10.81 14.68
C PRO A 283 19.49 -9.56 14.78
N TRP A 284 19.07 -8.99 13.65
CA TRP A 284 18.23 -7.80 13.61
C TRP A 284 16.72 -8.10 13.62
N GLY A 285 16.31 -9.37 13.45
CA GLY A 285 14.92 -9.77 13.44
C GLY A 285 14.10 -9.19 12.28
N ALA A 286 12.77 -9.20 12.43
CA ALA A 286 11.86 -8.59 11.45
C ALA A 286 11.72 -7.08 11.67
N TYR A 287 11.66 -6.32 10.59
CA TYR A 287 11.46 -4.86 10.56
C TYR A 287 12.45 -4.08 11.44
N PRO A 288 13.78 -4.20 11.17
CA PRO A 288 14.78 -3.48 11.95
C PRO A 288 14.46 -1.98 12.03
N PHE A 289 14.64 -1.37 13.20
CA PHE A 289 14.31 0.02 13.49
C PHE A 289 12.82 0.37 13.27
N THR A 290 11.93 -0.60 13.31
CA THR A 290 10.51 -0.42 12.95
C THR A 290 10.32 0.20 11.55
N ILE A 291 11.19 -0.14 10.61
CA ILE A 291 11.09 0.22 9.20
C ILE A 291 10.58 -1.01 8.45
N HIS A 292 9.50 -0.84 7.68
CA HIS A 292 8.95 -1.93 6.87
C HIS A 292 9.98 -2.43 5.84
N SER A 293 9.96 -3.71 5.53
CA SER A 293 10.87 -4.35 4.56
C SER A 293 10.94 -3.64 3.20
N ALA A 294 9.81 -3.06 2.74
CA ALA A 294 9.80 -2.23 1.54
C ALA A 294 10.71 -1.01 1.63
N GLY A 295 10.80 -0.39 2.81
CA GLY A 295 11.69 0.75 3.05
C GLY A 295 13.17 0.35 2.95
N TRP A 296 13.55 -0.75 3.57
CA TRP A 296 14.89 -1.30 3.41
C TRP A 296 15.17 -1.74 1.98
N GLY A 297 14.21 -2.42 1.36
CA GLY A 297 14.32 -2.85 -0.04
C GLY A 297 14.60 -1.69 -0.97
N ILE A 298 13.80 -0.62 -0.93
CA ILE A 298 13.97 0.52 -1.84
C ILE A 298 15.26 1.30 -1.56
N PHE A 299 15.69 1.38 -0.29
CA PHE A 299 16.95 2.02 0.08
C PHE A 299 18.14 1.33 -0.60
N PHE A 300 18.27 0.02 -0.46
CA PHE A 300 19.34 -0.71 -1.12
C PHE A 300 19.17 -0.76 -2.64
N ASN A 301 17.95 -0.88 -3.13
CA ASN A 301 17.66 -0.85 -4.56
C ASN A 301 18.17 0.45 -5.20
N ILE A 302 17.84 1.60 -4.65
CA ILE A 302 18.30 2.90 -5.18
C ILE A 302 19.81 2.99 -5.14
N ILE A 303 20.47 2.62 -4.02
CA ILE A 303 21.92 2.66 -3.90
C ILE A 303 22.60 1.82 -5.00
N PHE A 304 22.15 0.57 -5.16
CA PHE A 304 22.76 -0.33 -6.15
C PHE A 304 22.37 0.04 -7.58
N THR A 305 21.19 0.61 -7.80
CA THR A 305 20.80 1.17 -9.11
C THR A 305 21.72 2.34 -9.48
N CYS A 306 21.96 3.27 -8.57
CA CYS A 306 22.85 4.40 -8.81
C CYS A 306 24.29 3.94 -9.03
N PHE A 307 24.80 3.07 -8.15
CA PHE A 307 26.14 2.50 -8.26
C PHE A 307 26.33 1.77 -9.59
N GLY A 308 25.45 0.84 -9.91
CA GLY A 308 25.54 0.07 -11.15
C GLY A 308 25.40 0.94 -12.41
N SER A 309 24.56 1.99 -12.36
CA SER A 309 24.44 2.93 -13.49
C SER A 309 25.66 3.80 -13.69
N TYR A 310 26.33 4.17 -12.61
CA TYR A 310 27.56 4.95 -12.66
C TYR A 310 28.74 4.14 -13.22
N PHE A 311 28.95 2.91 -12.74
CA PHE A 311 30.06 2.07 -13.15
C PHE A 311 29.83 1.29 -14.44
N PHE A 312 28.58 1.03 -14.80
CA PHE A 312 28.19 0.25 -15.98
C PHE A 312 27.13 1.02 -16.79
N PRO A 313 27.51 2.13 -17.44
CA PRO A 313 26.58 2.91 -18.26
C PRO A 313 26.11 2.11 -19.49
N ASP A 314 24.95 2.48 -20.01
CA ASP A 314 24.47 1.91 -21.28
C ASP A 314 25.27 2.43 -22.49
N SER A 315 25.19 1.72 -23.61
CA SER A 315 25.80 2.16 -24.87
C SER A 315 25.16 3.44 -25.42
N ASP A 316 25.91 4.18 -26.26
CA ASP A 316 25.45 5.45 -26.85
C ASP A 316 24.13 5.31 -27.60
N GLN A 317 23.94 4.21 -28.36
CA GLN A 317 22.67 3.95 -29.06
C GLN A 317 21.49 3.84 -28.10
N LYS A 318 21.66 3.12 -26.98
CA LYS A 318 20.57 3.01 -25.96
C LYS A 318 20.30 4.34 -25.27
N ASN A 319 21.33 5.16 -25.07
CA ASN A 319 21.16 6.49 -24.51
C ASN A 319 20.38 7.40 -25.47
N LEU A 320 20.65 7.31 -26.77
CA LEU A 320 19.89 8.05 -27.79
C LEU A 320 18.41 7.64 -27.80
N ASP A 321 18.10 6.34 -27.72
CA ASP A 321 16.73 5.85 -27.66
C ASP A 321 16.01 6.30 -26.38
N LYS A 322 16.72 6.39 -25.25
CA LYS A 322 16.20 6.96 -24.02
C LYS A 322 15.90 8.46 -24.19
N GLU A 323 16.79 9.21 -24.81
CA GLU A 323 16.59 10.64 -25.04
C GLU A 323 15.35 10.91 -25.88
N LYS A 324 15.18 10.18 -26.98
CA LYS A 324 13.97 10.28 -27.82
C LYS A 324 12.70 10.00 -27.01
N ARG A 325 12.70 8.92 -26.21
CA ARG A 325 11.56 8.56 -25.36
C ARG A 325 11.26 9.63 -24.31
N HIS A 326 12.29 10.16 -23.64
CA HIS A 326 12.10 11.21 -22.63
C HIS A 326 11.61 12.53 -23.27
N ALA A 327 12.09 12.88 -24.47
CA ALA A 327 11.60 14.03 -25.20
C ALA A 327 10.10 13.87 -25.54
N TYR A 328 9.73 12.71 -26.08
CA TYR A 328 8.33 12.37 -26.36
C TYR A 328 7.45 12.46 -25.09
N LEU A 329 7.88 11.82 -23.99
CA LEU A 329 7.12 11.82 -22.73
C LEU A 329 6.99 13.21 -22.12
N SER A 330 8.04 14.05 -22.21
CA SER A 330 7.99 15.42 -21.70
C SER A 330 6.98 16.29 -22.44
N GLU A 331 6.78 16.03 -23.74
CA GLU A 331 5.83 16.74 -24.57
C GLU A 331 4.39 16.23 -24.37
N VAL A 332 4.22 14.90 -24.21
CA VAL A 332 2.91 14.26 -24.10
C VAL A 332 2.37 14.26 -22.67
N ALA A 333 3.22 13.96 -21.68
CA ALA A 333 2.82 13.77 -20.29
C ALA A 333 3.46 14.77 -19.32
N GLY A 334 4.20 15.76 -19.83
CA GLY A 334 4.83 16.79 -19.02
C GLY A 334 3.84 17.75 -18.37
N VAL A 335 4.27 18.38 -17.28
CA VAL A 335 3.50 19.44 -16.64
C VAL A 335 3.40 20.64 -17.60
N PRO A 336 2.21 21.22 -17.81
CA PRO A 336 2.04 22.41 -18.63
C PRO A 336 3.00 23.54 -18.22
N GLU A 337 3.58 24.25 -19.20
CA GLU A 337 4.55 25.33 -18.94
C GLU A 337 4.03 26.37 -17.93
N SER A 338 2.75 26.73 -18.03
CA SER A 338 2.10 27.68 -17.11
C SER A 338 2.08 27.20 -15.66
N LYS A 339 2.23 25.90 -15.42
CA LYS A 339 2.16 25.28 -14.10
C LYS A 339 3.53 24.85 -13.54
N LYS A 340 4.60 24.91 -14.32
CA LYS A 340 5.96 24.50 -13.90
C LYS A 340 6.44 25.22 -12.65
N LYS A 341 6.06 26.49 -12.46
CA LYS A 341 6.39 27.28 -11.24
C LYS A 341 5.80 26.71 -9.95
N LEU A 342 4.73 25.89 -10.06
CA LEU A 342 4.05 25.27 -8.92
C LEU A 342 4.61 23.90 -8.56
N VAL A 343 5.52 23.34 -9.36
CA VAL A 343 6.10 22.01 -9.10
C VAL A 343 6.77 21.91 -7.72
N PRO A 344 7.58 22.89 -7.24
CA PRO A 344 8.14 22.82 -5.89
C PRO A 344 7.06 22.80 -4.80
N LEU A 345 5.96 23.54 -4.98
CA LEU A 345 4.83 23.54 -4.06
C LEU A 345 4.12 22.15 -4.05
N ALA A 346 3.95 21.54 -5.21
CA ALA A 346 3.40 20.20 -5.31
C ALA A 346 4.25 19.16 -4.55
N TYR A 347 5.57 19.19 -4.72
CA TYR A 347 6.50 18.38 -3.93
C TYR A 347 6.37 18.67 -2.44
N GLY A 348 6.30 19.94 -2.04
CA GLY A 348 6.12 20.36 -0.65
C GLY A 348 4.85 19.75 -0.04
N PHE A 349 3.71 19.80 -0.73
CA PHE A 349 2.46 19.21 -0.27
C PHE A 349 2.55 17.70 -0.12
N VAL A 350 3.14 17.00 -1.08
CA VAL A 350 3.29 15.52 -1.03
C VAL A 350 4.22 15.14 0.13
N ILE A 351 5.38 15.78 0.25
CA ILE A 351 6.34 15.49 1.33
C ILE A 351 5.71 15.78 2.69
N PHE A 352 5.02 16.92 2.83
CA PHE A 352 4.33 17.28 4.07
C PHE A 352 3.28 16.24 4.44
N TRP A 353 2.45 15.82 3.47
CA TRP A 353 1.44 14.80 3.70
C TRP A 353 2.06 13.47 4.15
N PHE A 354 3.14 13.01 3.49
CA PHE A 354 3.83 11.78 3.87
C PHE A 354 4.45 11.85 5.27
N LEU A 355 5.16 12.94 5.58
CA LEU A 355 5.89 13.04 6.83
C LEU A 355 4.98 13.28 8.04
N PHE A 356 3.93 14.08 7.89
CA PHE A 356 3.06 14.49 8.98
C PHE A 356 1.77 13.66 9.08
N GLY A 357 1.23 13.17 7.97
CA GLY A 357 0.02 12.36 7.97
C GLY A 357 0.22 11.00 8.63
N PHE A 358 1.20 10.26 8.21
CA PHE A 358 1.49 8.91 8.73
C PHE A 358 2.99 8.60 8.88
N GLY A 359 3.84 9.58 8.63
CA GLY A 359 5.29 9.47 8.81
C GLY A 359 5.75 9.78 10.24
N PRO A 360 7.05 10.01 10.42
CA PRO A 360 7.66 10.20 11.74
C PRO A 360 7.10 11.38 12.53
N PHE A 361 6.54 12.40 11.87
CA PHE A 361 5.95 13.55 12.54
C PHE A 361 4.46 13.38 12.88
N ALA A 362 3.82 12.30 12.48
CA ALA A 362 2.43 12.01 12.85
C ALA A 362 2.23 11.84 14.38
N ILE A 363 3.31 11.55 15.11
CA ILE A 363 3.31 11.49 16.58
C ILE A 363 2.83 12.80 17.24
N ILE A 364 2.96 13.94 16.55
CA ILE A 364 2.44 15.23 17.02
C ILE A 364 0.92 15.15 17.21
N GLY A 365 0.25 14.38 16.37
CA GLY A 365 -1.18 14.13 16.46
C GLY A 365 -1.63 13.38 17.73
N ASN A 366 -0.73 12.73 18.45
CA ASN A 366 -1.11 12.04 19.68
C ASN A 366 -1.75 12.97 20.73
N THR A 367 -1.26 14.20 20.84
CA THR A 367 -1.63 15.12 21.92
C THR A 367 -2.09 16.51 21.47
N LEU A 368 -2.09 16.79 20.16
CA LEU A 368 -2.37 18.13 19.64
C LEU A 368 -3.79 18.64 20.00
N PHE A 369 -4.79 17.77 19.94
CA PHE A 369 -6.20 18.12 20.14
C PHE A 369 -6.72 17.76 21.52
N SER A 370 -6.18 16.71 22.16
CA SER A 370 -6.63 16.24 23.48
C SER A 370 -5.59 15.30 24.09
N ASP A 371 -5.70 15.03 25.39
CA ASP A 371 -4.92 14.00 26.05
C ASP A 371 -5.45 12.59 25.68
N PRO A 372 -4.64 11.72 25.07
CA PRO A 372 -5.09 10.38 24.65
C PRO A 372 -5.51 9.50 25.83
N ASN A 373 -4.94 9.71 27.03
CA ASN A 373 -5.24 8.93 28.24
C ASN A 373 -6.47 9.41 29.01
N ILE A 374 -7.02 10.59 28.67
CA ILE A 374 -8.13 11.21 29.38
C ILE A 374 -9.34 11.32 28.44
N PRO A 375 -10.21 10.29 28.34
CA PRO A 375 -11.34 10.28 27.43
C PRO A 375 -12.29 11.47 27.56
N ALA A 376 -12.39 12.07 28.74
CA ALA A 376 -13.19 13.27 28.97
C ALA A 376 -12.70 14.52 28.20
N THR A 377 -11.47 14.51 27.72
CA THR A 377 -10.89 15.60 26.92
C THR A 377 -11.05 15.42 25.41
N TRP A 378 -11.53 14.27 24.98
CA TRP A 378 -11.65 13.96 23.57
C TRP A 378 -12.70 14.84 22.87
N ALA A 379 -12.28 15.63 21.90
CA ALA A 379 -13.13 16.52 21.14
C ALA A 379 -12.52 16.77 19.74
N PRO A 380 -13.33 16.96 18.70
CA PRO A 380 -14.79 16.82 18.66
C PRO A 380 -15.24 15.35 18.57
N PHE A 381 -16.55 15.11 18.70
CA PHE A 381 -17.19 13.80 18.52
C PHE A 381 -16.73 12.68 19.48
N ASN A 382 -16.13 13.02 20.62
CA ASN A 382 -15.52 12.09 21.57
C ASN A 382 -14.41 11.23 20.90
N LEU A 383 -13.65 11.82 20.02
CA LEU A 383 -12.55 11.14 19.31
C LEU A 383 -11.19 11.45 19.94
N PRO A 384 -10.29 10.45 20.05
CA PRO A 384 -8.91 10.65 20.45
C PRO A 384 -8.16 11.59 19.49
N SER A 385 -7.18 12.32 20.01
CA SER A 385 -6.40 13.32 19.27
C SER A 385 -5.82 12.77 17.95
N ILE A 386 -5.20 11.59 17.97
CA ILE A 386 -4.60 11.00 16.77
C ILE A 386 -5.63 10.68 15.69
N TRP A 387 -6.87 10.33 16.04
CA TRP A 387 -7.92 10.05 15.04
C TRP A 387 -8.38 11.32 14.34
N ILE A 388 -8.47 12.44 15.09
CA ILE A 388 -8.77 13.75 14.51
C ILE A 388 -7.62 14.19 13.60
N TRP A 389 -6.37 13.99 14.03
CA TRP A 389 -5.20 14.24 13.20
C TRP A 389 -5.27 13.49 11.87
N GLN A 390 -5.59 12.21 11.91
CA GLN A 390 -5.72 11.38 10.70
C GLN A 390 -6.87 11.83 9.81
N LEU A 391 -8.00 12.28 10.38
CA LEU A 391 -9.09 12.88 9.59
C LEU A 391 -8.65 14.16 8.86
N VAL A 392 -7.93 15.04 9.54
CA VAL A 392 -7.38 16.27 8.92
C VAL A 392 -6.46 15.88 7.76
N PHE A 393 -5.58 14.90 7.94
CA PHE A 393 -4.66 14.47 6.89
C PHE A 393 -5.34 13.66 5.79
N LEU A 394 -6.45 12.97 6.05
CA LEU A 394 -7.28 12.39 5.01
C LEU A 394 -7.82 13.47 4.05
N PHE A 395 -8.42 14.53 4.60
CA PHE A 395 -8.92 15.65 3.78
C PHE A 395 -7.80 16.40 3.09
N PHE A 396 -6.67 16.60 3.76
CA PHE A 396 -5.49 17.17 3.12
C PHE A 396 -4.97 16.31 1.97
N GLY A 397 -4.94 14.98 2.14
CA GLY A 397 -4.58 14.03 1.08
C GLY A 397 -5.53 14.09 -0.13
N ILE A 398 -6.85 14.18 0.10
CA ILE A 398 -7.84 14.39 -0.96
C ILE A 398 -7.55 15.70 -1.71
N PHE A 399 -7.26 16.77 -0.97
CA PHE A 399 -6.85 18.05 -1.56
C PHE A 399 -5.59 17.93 -2.41
N VAL A 400 -4.55 17.23 -1.91
CA VAL A 400 -3.30 17.00 -2.66
C VAL A 400 -3.57 16.23 -3.94
N MET A 401 -4.38 15.18 -3.88
CA MET A 401 -4.74 14.40 -5.07
C MET A 401 -5.51 15.25 -6.09
N TRP A 402 -6.49 16.04 -5.63
CA TRP A 402 -7.20 16.98 -6.50
C TRP A 402 -6.24 18.02 -7.11
N PHE A 403 -5.35 18.60 -6.29
CA PHE A 403 -4.39 19.59 -6.73
C PHE A 403 -3.48 19.06 -7.85
N LEU A 404 -2.94 17.86 -7.67
CA LEU A 404 -2.08 17.21 -8.67
C LEU A 404 -2.86 16.86 -9.95
N ALA A 405 -4.02 16.21 -9.82
CA ALA A 405 -4.76 15.69 -10.96
C ALA A 405 -5.44 16.78 -11.79
N PHE A 406 -6.12 17.73 -11.14
CA PHE A 406 -6.92 18.73 -11.82
C PHE A 406 -6.21 20.08 -11.97
N TYR A 407 -5.64 20.59 -10.88
CA TYR A 407 -5.03 21.92 -10.91
C TYR A 407 -3.67 21.92 -11.60
N MET A 408 -2.80 20.97 -11.30
CA MET A 408 -1.51 20.78 -11.98
C MET A 408 -1.66 20.13 -13.36
N GLY A 409 -2.74 19.43 -13.60
CA GLY A 409 -3.05 18.86 -14.90
C GLY A 409 -2.27 17.60 -15.26
N PHE A 410 -1.90 16.77 -14.26
CA PHE A 410 -1.15 15.53 -14.52
C PHE A 410 -1.89 14.49 -15.38
N SER A 411 -3.20 14.57 -15.46
CA SER A 411 -4.01 13.64 -16.26
C SER A 411 -4.90 14.39 -17.25
N GLN A 412 -4.33 15.32 -18.01
CA GLN A 412 -5.09 16.03 -19.05
C GLN A 412 -5.35 15.14 -20.26
N PRO A 413 -6.54 15.25 -20.87
CA PRO A 413 -6.81 14.56 -22.11
C PRO A 413 -5.92 15.10 -23.23
N ILE A 414 -5.25 14.22 -23.95
CA ILE A 414 -4.47 14.55 -25.12
C ILE A 414 -5.21 14.05 -26.34
N SER A 415 -5.36 14.88 -27.38
CA SER A 415 -6.02 14.46 -28.60
C SER A 415 -5.20 13.36 -29.31
N SER A 416 -5.88 12.37 -29.88
CA SER A 416 -5.24 11.28 -30.63
C SER A 416 -4.34 11.82 -31.75
N LYS A 417 -4.73 12.92 -32.41
CA LYS A 417 -3.95 13.58 -33.44
C LYS A 417 -2.62 14.13 -32.87
N LYS A 418 -2.66 14.81 -31.72
CA LYS A 418 -1.43 15.32 -31.09
C LYS A 418 -0.49 14.19 -30.66
N LEU A 419 -1.03 13.07 -30.17
CA LEU A 419 -0.23 11.89 -29.84
C LEU A 419 0.48 11.33 -31.09
N GLU A 420 -0.23 11.20 -32.18
CA GLU A 420 0.31 10.68 -33.45
C GLU A 420 1.35 11.63 -34.06
N ASP A 421 1.06 12.92 -34.07
CA ASP A 421 1.99 13.95 -34.58
C ASP A 421 3.28 13.97 -33.75
N THR A 422 3.18 13.97 -32.44
CA THR A 422 4.35 13.94 -31.53
C THR A 422 5.14 12.65 -31.67
N PHE A 423 4.46 11.50 -31.78
CA PHE A 423 5.14 10.23 -32.01
C PHE A 423 5.91 10.22 -33.32
N ASN A 424 5.31 10.69 -34.41
CA ASN A 424 5.98 10.77 -35.71
C ASN A 424 7.20 11.71 -35.68
N ASN A 425 7.14 12.82 -34.96
CA ASN A 425 8.26 13.77 -34.82
C ASN A 425 9.46 13.19 -34.06
N HIS A 426 9.27 12.26 -33.16
CA HIS A 426 10.34 11.69 -32.32
C HIS A 426 10.87 10.34 -32.84
N TYR A 427 10.05 9.57 -33.55
CA TYR A 427 10.36 8.17 -33.91
C TYR A 427 10.39 7.87 -35.40
N LYS A 428 9.85 8.75 -36.25
CA LYS A 428 10.05 8.72 -37.71
C LYS A 428 11.03 9.79 -38.14
#